data_529f3e453a82446b8c42b48a562a5ee4
#
_entry.id   529f3e453a82446b8c42b48a562a5ee4
#
_cell.length_a   1.000
_cell.length_b   1.000
_cell.length_c   1.000
_cell.angle_alpha   90.00
_cell.angle_beta   90.00
_cell.angle_gamma   90.00
#
_symmetry.space_group_name_H-M   'P 1'
#
loop_
_entity.id
_entity.type
_entity.pdbx_description
1 polymer ?
#
loop_
_entity_poly.entity_id
_entity_poly.type
_entity_poly.pdbx_seq_one_letter_code
_entity_poly.pdbx_strand_id
1 'polypeptide(L)'
;MLDVAILDYQLNNLHSVEAACNVAGLHSEVTRDFTEILRAKAIILPGVGAFGEAMAQLAKTGLDKCIAEYVESGRPFLGICLGFQLLFDRSEEFGEYEGLGLISGSVNRLRFSASAKARYPVPHVGWNSLKQTACWKGSLLKKNTEGDLMYFVHSLYVEPEDDSITLAQTHYGEKIYCSAIQKENIFATQFHPEKSGPAGLKIYHTLKEKIQS
;
A
#
# COMPACT_ATOMS: atom_id res chain seq x y z
N MET A 1 -13.67 -11.84 16.80
CA MET A 1 -12.33 -11.33 16.38
C MET A 1 -12.47 -10.87 14.93
N LEU A 2 -12.00 -9.66 14.64
CA LEU A 2 -12.00 -9.13 13.27
C LEU A 2 -11.03 -9.93 12.39
N ASP A 3 -11.43 -10.17 11.13
CA ASP A 3 -10.48 -10.67 10.14
C ASP A 3 -9.53 -9.54 9.74
N VAL A 4 -10.06 -8.32 9.54
CA VAL A 4 -9.29 -7.15 9.12
C VAL A 4 -9.69 -5.91 9.90
N ALA A 5 -8.73 -5.21 10.51
CA ALA A 5 -8.91 -3.84 10.97
C ALA A 5 -8.40 -2.87 9.90
N ILE A 6 -9.26 -1.97 9.44
CA ILE A 6 -8.91 -0.91 8.48
C ILE A 6 -8.62 0.34 9.29
N LEU A 7 -7.39 0.85 9.21
CA LEU A 7 -6.92 1.94 10.06
C LEU A 7 -7.51 3.28 9.61
N ASP A 8 -8.20 3.98 10.54
CA ASP A 8 -8.75 5.32 10.34
C ASP A 8 -7.86 6.38 11.00
N TYR A 9 -7.07 7.08 10.22
CA TYR A 9 -6.30 8.25 10.65
C TYR A 9 -6.79 9.56 9.97
N GLN A 10 -8.06 9.60 9.54
CA GLN A 10 -8.79 10.76 9.00
C GLN A 10 -8.43 11.21 7.56
N LEU A 11 -7.55 10.52 6.86
CA LEU A 11 -7.13 10.84 5.48
C LEU A 11 -7.31 9.63 4.56
N ASN A 12 -8.57 9.10 4.42
CA ASN A 12 -8.74 7.78 3.83
C ASN A 12 -9.95 7.65 2.91
N ASN A 13 -9.82 6.80 1.89
CA ASN A 13 -10.95 6.26 1.12
C ASN A 13 -11.40 4.91 1.72
N LEU A 14 -11.86 4.94 2.97
CA LEU A 14 -12.15 3.74 3.78
C LEU A 14 -13.25 2.88 3.22
N HIS A 15 -14.32 3.52 2.70
CA HIS A 15 -15.51 2.81 2.22
C HIS A 15 -15.20 1.84 1.07
N SER A 16 -14.34 2.20 0.12
CA SER A 16 -13.99 1.32 -1.00
C SER A 16 -13.18 0.10 -0.53
N VAL A 17 -12.30 0.30 0.46
CA VAL A 17 -11.49 -0.79 1.05
C VAL A 17 -12.39 -1.75 1.83
N GLU A 18 -13.31 -1.23 2.65
CA GLU A 18 -14.29 -2.02 3.37
C GLU A 18 -15.20 -2.81 2.42
N ALA A 19 -15.68 -2.18 1.34
CA ALA A 19 -16.46 -2.86 0.31
C ALA A 19 -15.69 -4.01 -0.35
N ALA A 20 -14.39 -3.82 -0.65
CA ALA A 20 -13.55 -4.87 -1.21
C ALA A 20 -13.33 -6.04 -0.22
N CYS A 21 -13.14 -5.74 1.07
CA CYS A 21 -13.10 -6.76 2.13
C CYS A 21 -14.41 -7.56 2.17
N ASN A 22 -15.56 -6.88 2.15
CA ASN A 22 -16.88 -7.52 2.17
C ASN A 22 -17.11 -8.43 0.96
N VAL A 23 -16.73 -7.99 -0.25
CA VAL A 23 -16.81 -8.80 -1.48
C VAL A 23 -15.94 -10.05 -1.36
N ALA A 24 -14.76 -9.95 -0.76
CA ALA A 24 -13.89 -11.10 -0.51
C ALA A 24 -14.39 -12.00 0.63
N GLY A 25 -15.44 -11.59 1.36
CA GLY A 25 -15.99 -12.28 2.51
C GLY A 25 -15.08 -12.23 3.74
N LEU A 26 -14.39 -11.11 3.93
CA LEU A 26 -13.63 -10.76 5.13
C LEU A 26 -14.52 -9.94 6.07
N HIS A 27 -14.56 -10.31 7.34
CA HIS A 27 -15.18 -9.50 8.38
C HIS A 27 -14.23 -8.36 8.76
N SER A 28 -14.50 -7.16 8.24
CA SER A 28 -13.64 -5.98 8.44
C SER A 28 -14.36 -4.87 9.16
N GLU A 29 -13.61 -4.04 9.88
CA GLU A 29 -14.10 -2.85 10.56
C GLU A 29 -13.11 -1.70 10.38
N VAL A 30 -13.65 -0.50 10.18
CA VAL A 30 -12.88 0.75 10.18
C VAL A 30 -12.73 1.19 11.63
N THR A 31 -11.51 1.21 12.12
CA THR A 31 -11.27 1.47 13.55
C THR A 31 -9.98 2.24 13.80
N ARG A 32 -9.94 2.92 14.95
CA ARG A 32 -8.75 3.50 15.57
C ARG A 32 -8.52 2.97 16.98
N ASP A 33 -9.32 2.01 17.42
CA ASP A 33 -9.16 1.37 18.71
C ASP A 33 -7.97 0.41 18.70
N PHE A 34 -6.98 0.67 19.52
CA PHE A 34 -5.74 -0.11 19.59
C PHE A 34 -6.00 -1.57 19.98
N THR A 35 -6.98 -1.82 20.85
CA THR A 35 -7.30 -3.18 21.27
C THR A 35 -7.86 -3.99 20.11
N GLU A 36 -8.71 -3.40 19.28
CA GLU A 36 -9.26 -4.04 18.09
C GLU A 36 -8.19 -4.26 17.03
N ILE A 37 -7.35 -3.25 16.76
CA ILE A 37 -6.23 -3.32 15.82
C ILE A 37 -5.28 -4.45 16.22
N LEU A 38 -4.82 -4.44 17.49
CA LEU A 38 -3.86 -5.43 17.97
C LEU A 38 -4.45 -6.85 18.10
N ARG A 39 -5.76 -7.03 18.03
CA ARG A 39 -6.41 -8.35 18.03
C ARG A 39 -6.83 -8.82 16.63
N ALA A 40 -6.89 -7.95 15.63
CA ALA A 40 -7.27 -8.32 14.28
C ALA A 40 -6.28 -9.33 13.67
N LYS A 41 -6.77 -10.21 12.77
CA LYS A 41 -5.92 -11.20 12.08
C LYS A 41 -5.05 -10.55 11.00
N ALA A 42 -5.51 -9.45 10.40
CA ALA A 42 -4.74 -8.61 9.49
C ALA A 42 -5.10 -7.13 9.71
N ILE A 43 -4.21 -6.21 9.33
CA ILE A 43 -4.54 -4.79 9.24
C ILE A 43 -4.31 -4.27 7.84
N ILE A 44 -5.13 -3.26 7.47
CA ILE A 44 -4.95 -2.50 6.24
C ILE A 44 -4.70 -1.05 6.61
N LEU A 45 -3.60 -0.49 6.10
CA LEU A 45 -3.29 0.94 6.16
C LEU A 45 -3.55 1.54 4.76
N PRO A 46 -4.76 2.01 4.48
CA PRO A 46 -5.03 2.76 3.26
C PRO A 46 -4.59 4.20 3.44
N GLY A 47 -4.52 4.97 2.35
CA GLY A 47 -4.32 6.40 2.48
C GLY A 47 -4.42 7.15 1.17
N VAL A 48 -4.88 8.40 1.29
CA VAL A 48 -4.86 9.43 0.24
C VAL A 48 -4.45 10.75 0.87
N GLY A 49 -3.89 11.67 0.09
CA GLY A 49 -3.46 12.97 0.61
C GLY A 49 -1.95 13.12 0.70
N ALA A 50 -1.48 14.02 1.54
CA ALA A 50 -0.07 14.38 1.66
C ALA A 50 0.63 13.55 2.75
N PHE A 51 1.87 13.14 2.46
CA PHE A 51 2.69 12.30 3.33
C PHE A 51 2.90 12.90 4.72
N GLY A 52 3.34 14.18 4.79
CA GLY A 52 3.63 14.83 6.08
C GLY A 52 2.37 15.01 6.94
N GLU A 53 1.21 15.29 6.33
CA GLU A 53 -0.06 15.37 7.03
C GLU A 53 -0.49 14.01 7.60
N ALA A 54 -0.31 12.96 6.81
CA ALA A 54 -0.62 11.60 7.23
C ALA A 54 0.25 11.16 8.43
N MET A 55 1.57 11.40 8.38
CA MET A 55 2.47 11.10 9.49
C MET A 55 2.10 11.90 10.75
N ALA A 56 1.75 13.19 10.61
CA ALA A 56 1.29 14.00 11.73
C ALA A 56 0.01 13.45 12.39
N GLN A 57 -0.93 12.94 11.58
CA GLN A 57 -2.15 12.31 12.10
C GLN A 57 -1.88 10.98 12.79
N LEU A 58 -1.00 10.13 12.22
CA LEU A 58 -0.60 8.88 12.86
C LEU A 58 0.06 9.14 14.20
N ALA A 59 1.01 10.09 14.27
CA ALA A 59 1.68 10.45 15.52
C ALA A 59 0.70 11.05 16.55
N LYS A 60 -0.19 11.95 16.13
CA LYS A 60 -1.20 12.58 17.00
C LYS A 60 -2.15 11.57 17.63
N THR A 61 -2.51 10.52 16.89
CA THR A 61 -3.42 9.46 17.37
C THR A 61 -2.68 8.32 18.07
N GLY A 62 -1.35 8.25 17.96
CA GLY A 62 -0.52 7.14 18.48
C GLY A 62 -0.60 5.89 17.61
N LEU A 63 -1.25 5.95 16.44
CA LEU A 63 -1.37 4.81 15.53
C LEU A 63 -0.01 4.40 14.93
N ASP A 64 0.96 5.31 14.84
CA ASP A 64 2.35 5.01 14.46
C ASP A 64 2.96 3.90 15.33
N LYS A 65 2.83 4.03 16.65
CA LYS A 65 3.31 3.04 17.62
C LYS A 65 2.50 1.74 17.58
N CYS A 66 1.18 1.85 17.44
CA CYS A 66 0.30 0.70 17.32
C CYS A 66 0.62 -0.12 16.05
N ILE A 67 0.94 0.54 14.93
CA ILE A 67 1.36 -0.10 13.68
C ILE A 67 2.69 -0.84 13.89
N ALA A 68 3.67 -0.21 14.52
CA ALA A 68 4.97 -0.83 14.79
C ALA A 68 4.80 -2.10 15.63
N GLU A 69 4.07 -2.04 16.73
CA GLU A 69 3.74 -3.20 17.59
C GLU A 69 3.00 -4.29 16.82
N TYR A 70 2.04 -3.91 15.96
CA TYR A 70 1.31 -4.88 15.15
C TYR A 70 2.23 -5.62 14.17
N VAL A 71 3.10 -4.90 13.48
CA VAL A 71 4.05 -5.47 12.51
C VAL A 71 4.99 -6.48 13.19
N GLU A 72 5.47 -6.19 14.39
CA GLU A 72 6.30 -7.11 15.18
C GLU A 72 5.58 -8.43 15.52
N SER A 73 4.26 -8.44 15.53
CA SER A 73 3.49 -9.67 15.77
C SER A 73 3.57 -10.70 14.64
N GLY A 74 4.13 -10.35 13.48
CA GLY A 74 4.23 -11.22 12.30
C GLY A 74 2.91 -11.43 11.55
N ARG A 75 1.80 -10.82 11.99
CA ARG A 75 0.51 -10.92 11.33
C ARG A 75 0.45 -10.06 10.06
N PRO A 76 -0.36 -10.46 9.06
CA PRO A 76 -0.42 -9.77 7.78
C PRO A 76 -0.76 -8.29 7.89
N PHE A 77 0.05 -7.48 7.20
CA PHE A 77 -0.12 -6.05 7.03
C PHE A 77 -0.26 -5.73 5.54
N LEU A 78 -1.25 -4.92 5.16
CA LEU A 78 -1.44 -4.41 3.80
C LEU A 78 -1.40 -2.88 3.79
N GLY A 79 -0.35 -2.30 3.14
CA GLY A 79 -0.27 -0.87 2.84
C GLY A 79 -0.82 -0.55 1.45
N ILE A 80 -1.67 0.49 1.31
CA ILE A 80 -2.25 0.87 0.01
C ILE A 80 -1.95 2.33 -0.29
N CYS A 81 -1.33 2.58 -1.44
CA CYS A 81 -1.02 3.90 -2.00
C CYS A 81 -0.22 4.78 -1.01
N LEU A 82 -0.81 5.80 -0.40
CA LEU A 82 -0.14 6.58 0.64
C LEU A 82 0.27 5.68 1.81
N GLY A 83 -0.57 4.72 2.23
CA GLY A 83 -0.22 3.76 3.28
C GLY A 83 1.01 2.91 2.94
N PHE A 84 1.27 2.64 1.66
CA PHE A 84 2.53 2.05 1.20
C PHE A 84 3.72 3.00 1.39
N GLN A 85 3.55 4.26 0.98
CA GLN A 85 4.61 5.26 1.08
C GLN A 85 5.01 5.52 2.53
N LEU A 86 4.04 5.59 3.45
CA LEU A 86 4.28 5.84 4.88
C LEU A 86 5.18 4.80 5.56
N LEU A 87 5.35 3.60 4.98
CA LEU A 87 6.21 2.54 5.54
C LEU A 87 7.70 2.86 5.45
N PHE A 88 8.10 3.76 4.52
CA PHE A 88 9.49 4.08 4.23
C PHE A 88 10.08 5.06 5.25
N ASP A 89 11.43 5.26 5.17
CA ASP A 89 12.14 6.12 6.11
C ASP A 89 11.77 7.59 5.94
N ARG A 90 11.62 8.05 4.69
CA ARG A 90 11.45 9.49 4.39
C ARG A 90 10.72 9.77 3.08
N SER A 91 10.16 10.97 2.99
CA SER A 91 9.54 11.52 1.77
C SER A 91 9.98 12.95 1.51
N GLU A 92 10.15 13.30 0.22
CA GLU A 92 10.42 14.67 -0.24
C GLU A 92 9.14 15.48 -0.58
N GLU A 93 7.95 15.01 -0.18
CA GLU A 93 6.69 15.67 -0.53
C GLU A 93 6.48 16.97 0.24
N PHE A 94 6.56 18.12 -0.45
CA PHE A 94 6.44 19.48 0.13
C PHE A 94 7.43 19.80 1.27
N GLY A 95 8.52 19.06 1.38
CA GLY A 95 9.54 19.15 2.42
C GLY A 95 10.15 17.79 2.70
N GLU A 96 10.99 17.70 3.72
CA GLU A 96 11.53 16.43 4.19
C GLU A 96 10.73 15.96 5.40
N TYR A 97 10.14 14.78 5.31
CA TYR A 97 9.36 14.15 6.37
C TYR A 97 9.86 12.74 6.64
N GLU A 98 9.98 12.39 7.91
CA GLU A 98 10.21 11.02 8.34
C GLU A 98 8.93 10.19 8.22
N GLY A 99 9.07 8.92 7.79
CA GLY A 99 7.97 7.95 7.75
C GLY A 99 7.98 7.01 8.94
N LEU A 100 7.36 5.84 8.79
CA LEU A 100 7.30 4.82 9.84
C LEU A 100 8.63 4.05 10.00
N GLY A 101 9.56 4.12 9.03
CA GLY A 101 10.85 3.45 9.08
C GLY A 101 10.78 1.91 9.13
N LEU A 102 9.68 1.32 8.68
CA LEU A 102 9.51 -0.14 8.64
C LEU A 102 10.21 -0.76 7.42
N ILE A 103 10.46 0.05 6.40
CA ILE A 103 11.13 -0.34 5.15
C ILE A 103 12.17 0.73 4.81
N SER A 104 13.44 0.31 4.68
CA SER A 104 14.52 1.23 4.28
C SER A 104 14.32 1.71 2.85
N GLY A 105 14.46 3.03 2.67
CA GLY A 105 14.31 3.68 1.38
C GLY A 105 13.60 5.02 1.44
N SER A 106 13.20 5.52 0.29
CA SER A 106 12.64 6.86 0.16
C SER A 106 11.42 6.92 -0.74
N VAL A 107 10.65 8.00 -0.56
CA VAL A 107 9.48 8.34 -1.37
C VAL A 107 9.80 9.60 -2.17
N ASN A 108 9.85 9.45 -3.49
CA ASN A 108 10.33 10.47 -4.42
C ASN A 108 9.22 10.92 -5.38
N ARG A 109 9.34 12.15 -5.90
CA ARG A 109 8.36 12.71 -6.83
C ARG A 109 8.58 12.20 -8.25
N LEU A 110 7.49 11.83 -8.94
CA LEU A 110 7.52 11.57 -10.38
C LEU A 110 7.92 12.84 -11.12
N ARG A 111 9.06 12.79 -11.81
CA ARG A 111 9.60 13.88 -12.64
C ARG A 111 9.93 13.35 -14.01
N PHE A 112 9.51 14.09 -15.04
CA PHE A 112 9.71 13.75 -16.43
C PHE A 112 10.44 14.86 -17.17
N SER A 113 11.13 14.52 -18.26
CA SER A 113 11.66 15.50 -19.20
C SER A 113 10.54 16.37 -19.79
N ALA A 114 10.87 17.54 -20.33
CA ALA A 114 9.90 18.43 -20.93
C ALA A 114 9.12 17.78 -22.08
N SER A 115 9.78 16.90 -22.86
CA SER A 115 9.18 16.14 -23.95
C SER A 115 8.23 15.06 -23.50
N ALA A 116 8.51 14.40 -22.39
CA ALA A 116 7.68 13.32 -21.83
C ALA A 116 6.49 13.87 -21.03
N LYS A 117 6.65 15.01 -20.35
CA LYS A 117 5.64 15.62 -19.48
C LYS A 117 4.29 15.87 -20.17
N ALA A 118 4.29 16.19 -21.48
CA ALA A 118 3.07 16.41 -22.24
C ALA A 118 2.24 15.12 -22.45
N ARG A 119 2.91 13.95 -22.44
CA ARG A 119 2.29 12.63 -22.67
C ARG A 119 2.04 11.85 -21.38
N TYR A 120 2.80 12.15 -20.33
CA TYR A 120 2.75 11.48 -19.03
C TYR A 120 2.54 12.51 -17.91
N PRO A 121 1.28 12.91 -17.69
CA PRO A 121 0.96 13.91 -16.66
C PRO A 121 1.26 13.36 -15.26
N VAL A 122 1.58 14.27 -14.34
CA VAL A 122 1.68 14.00 -12.92
C VAL A 122 0.53 14.73 -12.23
N PRO A 123 -0.31 14.03 -11.47
CA PRO A 123 -0.21 12.64 -11.03
C PRO A 123 -0.40 11.61 -12.17
N HIS A 124 0.19 10.41 -11.99
CA HIS A 124 -0.18 9.23 -12.75
C HIS A 124 -1.59 8.82 -12.32
N VAL A 125 -2.58 8.99 -13.20
CA VAL A 125 -3.98 8.62 -12.96
C VAL A 125 -4.44 7.68 -14.05
N GLY A 126 -4.88 6.48 -13.69
CA GLY A 126 -5.44 5.53 -14.64
C GLY A 126 -4.99 4.09 -14.42
N TRP A 127 -5.32 3.26 -15.39
CA TRP A 127 -5.00 1.84 -15.40
C TRP A 127 -3.62 1.61 -16.01
N ASN A 128 -2.82 0.79 -15.34
CA ASN A 128 -1.51 0.40 -15.84
C ASN A 128 -1.19 -1.03 -15.42
N SER A 129 -0.30 -1.68 -16.17
CA SER A 129 0.04 -3.08 -15.99
C SER A 129 1.13 -3.28 -14.95
N LEU A 130 1.07 -4.42 -14.26
CA LEU A 130 2.13 -4.90 -13.40
C LEU A 130 3.14 -5.72 -14.21
N LYS A 131 4.42 -5.42 -14.02
CA LYS A 131 5.55 -6.22 -14.49
C LYS A 131 6.12 -6.99 -13.30
N GLN A 132 6.20 -8.30 -13.43
CA GLN A 132 6.75 -9.17 -12.39
C GLN A 132 8.27 -9.00 -12.30
N THR A 133 8.78 -8.79 -11.07
CA THR A 133 10.22 -8.69 -10.79
C THR A 133 10.73 -9.85 -9.93
N ALA A 134 9.86 -10.42 -9.10
CA ALA A 134 10.14 -11.57 -8.25
C ALA A 134 9.00 -12.59 -8.31
N CYS A 135 9.21 -13.77 -7.75
CA CYS A 135 8.18 -14.81 -7.71
C CYS A 135 7.00 -14.38 -6.79
N TRP A 136 5.79 -14.35 -7.33
CA TRP A 136 4.59 -13.99 -6.57
C TRP A 136 4.00 -15.13 -5.72
N LYS A 137 4.56 -16.36 -5.86
CA LYS A 137 4.14 -17.50 -5.04
C LYS A 137 4.41 -17.21 -3.56
N GLY A 138 3.38 -17.35 -2.72
CA GLY A 138 3.48 -17.03 -1.29
C GLY A 138 3.17 -15.57 -0.92
N SER A 139 3.08 -14.66 -1.90
CA SER A 139 2.66 -13.27 -1.68
C SER A 139 1.15 -13.08 -1.85
N LEU A 140 0.66 -11.87 -1.56
CA LEU A 140 -0.74 -11.52 -1.86
C LEU A 140 -1.01 -11.43 -3.37
N LEU A 141 0.02 -11.36 -4.23
CA LEU A 141 -0.11 -11.41 -5.69
C LEU A 141 -0.19 -12.82 -6.28
N LYS A 142 -0.16 -13.90 -5.47
CA LYS A 142 -0.08 -15.29 -5.96
C LYS A 142 -1.16 -15.70 -6.96
N LYS A 143 -2.30 -15.01 -6.98
CA LYS A 143 -3.42 -15.24 -7.92
C LYS A 143 -3.43 -14.26 -9.09
N ASN A 144 -2.54 -13.27 -9.07
CA ASN A 144 -2.36 -12.32 -10.15
C ASN A 144 -1.39 -12.86 -11.20
N THR A 145 -1.45 -12.26 -12.38
CA THR A 145 -0.57 -12.57 -13.51
C THR A 145 0.12 -11.31 -13.99
N GLU A 146 1.33 -11.45 -14.54
CA GLU A 146 2.01 -10.34 -15.20
C GLU A 146 1.09 -9.76 -16.28
N GLY A 147 1.01 -8.43 -16.33
CA GLY A 147 0.12 -7.71 -17.23
C GLY A 147 -1.26 -7.41 -16.64
N ASP A 148 -1.64 -7.95 -15.46
CA ASP A 148 -2.87 -7.54 -14.78
C ASP A 148 -2.89 -6.00 -14.65
N LEU A 149 -4.03 -5.40 -15.04
CA LEU A 149 -4.23 -3.95 -14.97
C LEU A 149 -4.69 -3.55 -13.58
N MET A 150 -4.00 -2.57 -13.00
CA MET A 150 -4.33 -1.98 -11.70
C MET A 150 -4.57 -0.48 -11.84
N TYR A 151 -5.37 0.09 -10.94
CA TYR A 151 -5.68 1.52 -10.93
C TYR A 151 -4.68 2.28 -10.05
N PHE A 152 -4.06 3.30 -10.64
CA PHE A 152 -3.09 4.18 -10.00
C PHE A 152 -3.64 5.60 -9.90
N VAL A 153 -3.30 6.30 -8.82
CA VAL A 153 -3.51 7.74 -8.65
C VAL A 153 -2.47 8.28 -7.68
N HIS A 154 -1.29 8.68 -8.19
CA HIS A 154 -0.19 9.15 -7.34
C HIS A 154 0.77 10.09 -8.07
N SER A 155 1.42 10.99 -7.32
CA SER A 155 2.48 11.89 -7.79
C SER A 155 3.87 11.48 -7.30
N LEU A 156 3.92 10.60 -6.31
CA LEU A 156 5.15 10.09 -5.69
C LEU A 156 5.21 8.57 -5.85
N TYR A 157 6.42 8.03 -5.79
CA TYR A 157 6.69 6.61 -5.86
C TYR A 157 7.78 6.24 -4.86
N VAL A 158 7.84 5.00 -4.47
CA VAL A 158 8.84 4.49 -3.51
C VAL A 158 10.09 3.97 -4.23
N GLU A 159 11.25 4.15 -3.59
CA GLU A 159 12.54 3.56 -3.96
C GLU A 159 13.07 2.77 -2.75
N PRO A 160 12.80 1.45 -2.68
CA PRO A 160 13.38 0.58 -1.66
C PRO A 160 14.91 0.54 -1.79
N GLU A 161 15.64 0.51 -0.65
CA GLU A 161 17.09 0.27 -0.66
C GLU A 161 17.42 -1.19 -0.99
N ASP A 162 16.53 -2.13 -0.62
CA ASP A 162 16.64 -3.55 -0.96
C ASP A 162 15.64 -3.89 -2.07
N ASP A 163 16.14 -4.01 -3.29
CA ASP A 163 15.33 -4.40 -4.45
C ASP A 163 14.73 -5.80 -4.34
N SER A 164 15.28 -6.68 -3.50
CA SER A 164 14.80 -8.06 -3.35
C SER A 164 13.38 -8.16 -2.81
N ILE A 165 12.89 -7.15 -2.10
CA ILE A 165 11.52 -7.07 -1.60
C ILE A 165 10.51 -6.67 -2.68
N THR A 166 10.96 -6.15 -3.83
CA THR A 166 10.09 -5.68 -4.92
C THR A 166 9.47 -6.86 -5.65
N LEU A 167 8.15 -6.97 -5.58
CA LEU A 167 7.39 -8.01 -6.29
C LEU A 167 6.98 -7.59 -7.69
N ALA A 168 6.63 -6.32 -7.85
CA ALA A 168 6.16 -5.79 -9.13
C ALA A 168 6.64 -4.35 -9.35
N GLN A 169 6.89 -4.07 -10.62
CA GLN A 169 7.17 -2.72 -11.12
C GLN A 169 6.12 -2.30 -12.14
N THR A 170 6.02 -1.00 -12.36
CA THR A 170 5.13 -0.40 -13.38
C THR A 170 5.92 0.61 -14.19
N HIS A 171 5.71 0.60 -15.51
CA HIS A 171 6.29 1.55 -16.45
C HIS A 171 5.34 2.71 -16.69
N TYR A 172 5.78 3.92 -16.43
CA TYR A 172 5.02 5.13 -16.75
C TYR A 172 5.94 6.19 -17.35
N GLY A 173 5.84 6.37 -18.66
CA GLY A 173 6.74 7.23 -19.42
C GLY A 173 8.20 6.75 -19.33
N GLU A 174 9.08 7.66 -18.90
CA GLU A 174 10.51 7.40 -18.73
C GLU A 174 10.85 6.74 -17.40
N LYS A 175 9.85 6.54 -16.52
CA LYS A 175 10.04 5.96 -15.19
C LYS A 175 9.58 4.52 -15.13
N ILE A 176 10.38 3.73 -14.46
CA ILE A 176 10.02 2.40 -13.93
C ILE A 176 10.09 2.55 -12.43
N TYR A 177 9.02 2.20 -11.73
CA TYR A 177 8.97 2.33 -10.28
C TYR A 177 8.38 1.08 -9.61
N CYS A 178 8.76 0.89 -8.36
CA CYS A 178 8.22 -0.17 -7.51
C CYS A 178 6.73 0.05 -7.30
N SER A 179 5.90 -0.92 -7.68
CA SER A 179 4.44 -0.85 -7.54
C SER A 179 3.86 -1.83 -6.55
N ALA A 180 4.62 -2.84 -6.12
CA ALA A 180 4.28 -3.72 -5.00
C ALA A 180 5.52 -4.33 -4.38
N ILE A 181 5.49 -4.50 -3.06
CA ILE A 181 6.54 -5.15 -2.29
C ILE A 181 5.98 -6.24 -1.39
N GLN A 182 6.88 -7.12 -0.92
CA GLN A 182 6.68 -7.91 0.28
C GLN A 182 7.99 -8.01 1.07
N LYS A 183 7.92 -7.62 2.34
CA LYS A 183 8.96 -7.84 3.33
C LYS A 183 8.32 -8.54 4.52
N GLU A 184 8.68 -9.81 4.73
CA GLU A 184 8.10 -10.63 5.81
C GLU A 184 6.55 -10.65 5.76
N ASN A 185 5.90 -10.11 6.81
CA ASN A 185 4.45 -10.02 6.94
C ASN A 185 3.85 -8.74 6.29
N ILE A 186 4.70 -7.79 5.86
CA ILE A 186 4.27 -6.56 5.22
C ILE A 186 4.15 -6.81 3.72
N PHE A 187 2.96 -6.58 3.18
CA PHE A 187 2.70 -6.45 1.75
C PHE A 187 2.15 -5.06 1.48
N ALA A 188 2.62 -4.40 0.43
CA ALA A 188 2.12 -3.07 0.11
C ALA A 188 2.11 -2.78 -1.39
N THR A 189 1.20 -1.90 -1.82
CA THR A 189 0.96 -1.56 -3.23
C THR A 189 0.85 -0.07 -3.45
N GLN A 190 1.42 0.44 -4.55
CA GLN A 190 1.23 1.82 -4.99
C GLN A 190 -0.14 2.02 -5.66
N PHE A 191 -0.67 0.98 -6.27
CA PHE A 191 -2.00 0.98 -6.85
C PHE A 191 -3.08 0.73 -5.79
N HIS A 192 -4.33 0.98 -6.18
CA HIS A 192 -5.51 0.77 -5.36
C HIS A 192 -6.19 -0.57 -5.72
N PRO A 193 -5.90 -1.68 -5.01
CA PRO A 193 -6.54 -2.96 -5.32
C PRO A 193 -8.05 -2.89 -5.18
N GLU A 194 -8.60 -2.09 -4.24
CA GLU A 194 -10.03 -1.87 -4.04
C GLU A 194 -10.72 -1.16 -5.22
N LYS A 195 -9.93 -0.55 -6.13
CA LYS A 195 -10.41 0.11 -7.35
C LYS A 195 -10.01 -0.62 -8.62
N SER A 196 -9.33 -1.75 -8.49
CA SER A 196 -8.72 -2.48 -9.60
C SER A 196 -9.58 -3.66 -10.09
N GLY A 197 -10.89 -3.65 -9.82
CA GLY A 197 -11.83 -4.63 -10.30
C GLY A 197 -11.45 -6.08 -9.94
N PRO A 198 -11.68 -7.06 -10.84
CA PRO A 198 -11.40 -8.46 -10.53
C PRO A 198 -9.92 -8.75 -10.23
N ALA A 199 -8.98 -8.05 -10.88
CA ALA A 199 -7.56 -8.22 -10.63
C ALA A 199 -7.17 -7.78 -9.21
N GLY A 200 -7.70 -6.64 -8.75
CA GLY A 200 -7.47 -6.16 -7.39
C GLY A 200 -8.13 -7.03 -6.32
N LEU A 201 -9.33 -7.54 -6.58
CA LEU A 201 -10.04 -8.43 -5.65
C LEU A 201 -9.30 -9.74 -5.38
N LYS A 202 -8.47 -10.24 -6.31
CA LYS A 202 -7.60 -11.41 -6.09
C LYS A 202 -6.70 -11.22 -4.85
N ILE A 203 -6.25 -9.98 -4.58
CA ILE A 203 -5.39 -9.64 -3.43
C ILE A 203 -6.17 -9.84 -2.12
N TYR A 204 -7.41 -9.36 -2.04
CA TYR A 204 -8.26 -9.53 -0.86
C TYR A 204 -8.65 -11.00 -0.63
N HIS A 205 -8.95 -11.74 -1.69
CA HIS A 205 -9.17 -13.19 -1.59
C HIS A 205 -7.92 -13.93 -1.10
N THR A 206 -6.73 -13.50 -1.55
CA THR A 206 -5.48 -14.08 -1.07
C THR A 206 -5.21 -13.73 0.38
N LEU A 207 -5.50 -12.49 0.80
CA LEU A 207 -5.40 -12.07 2.20
C LEU A 207 -6.31 -12.94 3.09
N LYS A 208 -7.56 -13.20 2.65
CA LYS A 208 -8.48 -14.10 3.36
C LYS A 208 -7.88 -15.49 3.57
N GLU A 209 -7.32 -16.10 2.51
CA GLU A 209 -6.67 -17.40 2.62
C GLU A 209 -5.49 -17.38 3.61
N LYS A 210 -4.69 -16.30 3.57
CA LYS A 210 -3.51 -16.16 4.44
C LYS A 210 -3.84 -16.04 5.91
N ILE A 211 -4.98 -15.42 6.27
CA ILE A 211 -5.41 -15.30 7.67
C ILE A 211 -6.20 -16.49 8.19
N GLN A 212 -6.56 -17.43 7.31
CA GLN A 212 -7.28 -18.66 7.64
C GLN A 212 -6.37 -19.90 7.69
N SER A 213 -5.13 -19.76 7.19
CA SER A 213 -4.10 -20.82 7.23
C SER A 213 -3.36 -20.83 8.55
#